data_e105f2f1aab6c25954089879e4ff761d
#
_entry.id   e105f2f1aab6c25954089879e4ff761d
#
_cell.length_a   1.000
_cell.length_b   1.000
_cell.length_c   1.000
_cell.angle_alpha   90.00
_cell.angle_beta   90.00
_cell.angle_gamma   90.00
#
_symmetry.space_group_name_H-M   'P 1'
#
loop_
_entity.id
_entity.type
_entity.pdbx_description
1 polymer ?
#
loop_
_entity_poly.entity_id
_entity_poly.type
_entity_poly.pdbx_seq_one_letter_code
_entity_poly.pdbx_strand_id
1 'polypeptide(L)'
;MDMTGERRIPAPRQKVWDALNDTETLRSCIPGCESLERLSDTAMKATAAIKIGPISARFTGNIALSDMDPPNSYRISGEGQGGVAGFAKGGANVRLSDDGPFTVLSYDVKAQVGGKIAQLGARLIDATSKQMADLFFDRFTSEVSGPQEVAAQGPVIAPGVAAASAAGMAAEGAATPMPQQTSPGLPARKTAAPPAISLLSMIPKEPFGLPLIAIIGIIIYLPIFFIIFKVYVFG
;
A
#
# COMPACT_ATOMS: atom_id res chain seq x y z
N MET A 1 -10.44 15.76 -7.15
CA MET A 1 -9.16 15.21 -7.61
C MET A 1 -9.44 14.33 -8.80
N ASP A 2 -8.79 14.62 -9.93
CA ASP A 2 -8.90 13.82 -11.15
C ASP A 2 -7.47 13.45 -11.57
N MET A 3 -7.24 12.17 -11.91
CA MET A 3 -5.93 11.67 -12.28
C MET A 3 -6.08 10.64 -13.40
N THR A 4 -5.31 10.81 -14.45
CA THR A 4 -5.19 9.84 -15.54
C THR A 4 -3.74 9.40 -15.67
N GLY A 5 -3.53 8.20 -16.13
CA GLY A 5 -2.18 7.70 -16.37
C GLY A 5 -2.16 6.45 -17.21
N GLU A 6 -0.95 6.11 -17.61
CA GLU A 6 -0.67 4.95 -18.43
C GLU A 6 0.62 4.28 -17.97
N ARG A 7 0.65 2.94 -17.99
CA ARG A 7 1.83 2.14 -17.63
C ARG A 7 2.00 1.00 -18.61
N ARG A 8 3.22 0.85 -19.13
CA ARG A 8 3.62 -0.27 -19.95
C ARG A 8 4.23 -1.35 -19.08
N ILE A 9 3.61 -2.54 -19.07
CA ILE A 9 3.96 -3.65 -18.19
C ILE A 9 4.52 -4.78 -19.07
N PRO A 10 5.74 -5.31 -18.80
CA PRO A 10 6.37 -6.35 -19.60
C PRO A 10 5.82 -7.74 -19.28
N ALA A 11 4.53 -7.93 -19.58
CA ALA A 11 3.81 -9.19 -19.42
C ALA A 11 2.61 -9.25 -20.34
N PRO A 12 2.13 -10.45 -20.71
CA PRO A 12 0.91 -10.63 -21.48
C PRO A 12 -0.33 -10.13 -20.71
N ARG A 13 -1.32 -9.62 -21.44
CA ARG A 13 -2.55 -9.02 -20.87
C ARG A 13 -3.27 -9.93 -19.87
N GLN A 14 -3.38 -11.21 -20.16
CA GLN A 14 -4.02 -12.17 -19.25
C GLN A 14 -3.26 -12.25 -17.91
N LYS A 15 -1.94 -12.29 -17.93
CA LYS A 15 -1.14 -12.32 -16.70
C LYS A 15 -1.28 -11.04 -15.88
N VAL A 16 -1.34 -9.88 -16.55
CA VAL A 16 -1.60 -8.59 -15.89
C VAL A 16 -3.00 -8.56 -15.29
N TRP A 17 -4.00 -9.06 -16.01
CA TRP A 17 -5.37 -9.17 -15.52
C TRP A 17 -5.47 -10.05 -14.26
N ASP A 18 -4.89 -11.24 -14.31
CA ASP A 18 -4.93 -12.19 -13.19
C ASP A 18 -4.26 -11.59 -11.95
N ALA A 19 -3.11 -10.94 -12.10
CA ALA A 19 -2.40 -10.27 -11.02
C ALA A 19 -3.18 -9.07 -10.42
N LEU A 20 -3.91 -8.30 -11.26
CA LEU A 20 -4.79 -7.22 -10.79
C LEU A 20 -6.02 -7.73 -10.04
N ASN A 21 -6.35 -9.00 -10.17
CA ASN A 21 -7.45 -9.65 -9.47
C ASN A 21 -6.97 -10.58 -8.34
N ASP A 22 -5.67 -10.70 -8.12
CA ASP A 22 -5.11 -11.47 -7.01
C ASP A 22 -4.86 -10.59 -5.78
N THR A 23 -5.48 -10.95 -4.66
CA THR A 23 -5.41 -10.18 -3.41
C THR A 23 -4.03 -10.17 -2.76
N GLU A 24 -3.25 -11.23 -2.92
CA GLU A 24 -1.89 -11.30 -2.35
C GLU A 24 -0.94 -10.40 -3.14
N THR A 25 -1.00 -10.46 -4.47
CA THR A 25 -0.25 -9.55 -5.36
C THR A 25 -0.61 -8.09 -5.08
N LEU A 26 -1.91 -7.77 -5.02
CA LEU A 26 -2.34 -6.39 -4.72
C LEU A 26 -1.87 -5.92 -3.34
N ARG A 27 -1.97 -6.78 -2.32
CA ARG A 27 -1.54 -6.46 -0.97
C ARG A 27 -0.04 -6.13 -0.89
N SER A 28 0.79 -6.87 -1.61
CA SER A 28 2.24 -6.64 -1.67
C SER A 28 2.60 -5.32 -2.39
N CYS A 29 1.82 -4.96 -3.40
CA CYS A 29 2.07 -3.80 -4.26
C CYS A 29 1.53 -2.49 -3.68
N ILE A 30 0.39 -2.51 -2.97
CA ILE A 30 -0.24 -1.29 -2.44
C ILE A 30 0.61 -0.71 -1.29
N PRO A 31 1.11 0.54 -1.41
CA PRO A 31 1.90 1.16 -0.36
C PRO A 31 1.12 1.31 0.95
N GLY A 32 1.68 0.79 2.04
CA GLY A 32 1.06 0.88 3.36
C GLY A 32 -0.14 -0.05 3.58
N CYS A 33 -0.41 -0.99 2.68
CA CYS A 33 -1.48 -1.97 2.86
C CYS A 33 -1.17 -2.87 4.07
N GLU A 34 -2.07 -2.88 5.04
CA GLU A 34 -2.00 -3.75 6.21
C GLU A 34 -2.85 -5.02 6.02
N SER A 35 -4.02 -4.88 5.40
CA SER A 35 -4.87 -6.01 5.03
C SER A 35 -5.66 -5.72 3.75
N LEU A 36 -5.89 -6.77 2.98
CA LEU A 36 -6.77 -6.77 1.82
C LEU A 36 -7.53 -8.10 1.83
N GLU A 37 -8.82 -8.05 2.06
CA GLU A 37 -9.70 -9.20 2.21
C GLU A 37 -10.72 -9.22 1.07
N ARG A 38 -10.83 -10.35 0.39
CA ARG A 38 -11.87 -10.57 -0.62
C ARG A 38 -13.17 -10.98 0.09
N LEU A 39 -14.21 -10.18 -0.07
CA LEU A 39 -15.54 -10.46 0.50
C LEU A 39 -16.42 -11.22 -0.49
N SER A 40 -16.26 -10.96 -1.79
CA SER A 40 -16.91 -11.65 -2.89
C SER A 40 -16.08 -11.49 -4.17
N ASP A 41 -16.55 -12.02 -5.30
CA ASP A 41 -15.86 -11.87 -6.59
C ASP A 41 -15.69 -10.39 -7.02
N THR A 42 -16.57 -9.54 -6.55
CA THR A 42 -16.59 -8.11 -6.92
C THR A 42 -16.41 -7.16 -5.74
N ALA A 43 -16.19 -7.67 -4.52
CA ALA A 43 -16.07 -6.82 -3.35
C ALA A 43 -14.86 -7.20 -2.48
N MET A 44 -14.14 -6.18 -2.03
CA MET A 44 -12.98 -6.31 -1.17
C MET A 44 -13.05 -5.29 -0.04
N LYS A 45 -12.39 -5.61 1.07
CA LYS A 45 -12.16 -4.70 2.19
C LYS A 45 -10.66 -4.51 2.36
N ALA A 46 -10.24 -3.26 2.48
CA ALA A 46 -8.83 -2.92 2.65
C ALA A 46 -8.59 -2.07 3.89
N THR A 47 -7.43 -2.26 4.51
CA THR A 47 -6.90 -1.37 5.53
C THR A 47 -5.49 -0.97 5.13
N ALA A 48 -5.22 0.34 5.12
CA ALA A 48 -3.92 0.88 4.74
C ALA A 48 -3.50 2.03 5.66
N ALA A 49 -2.23 2.05 6.06
CA ALA A 49 -1.61 3.17 6.75
C ALA A 49 -1.05 4.15 5.71
N ILE A 50 -1.60 5.34 5.67
CA ILE A 50 -1.27 6.36 4.67
C ILE A 50 -0.70 7.60 5.37
N LYS A 51 0.39 8.13 4.81
CA LYS A 51 0.99 9.39 5.25
C LYS A 51 0.86 10.44 4.15
N ILE A 52 0.17 11.55 4.46
CA ILE A 52 0.02 12.70 3.56
C ILE A 52 0.55 13.94 4.27
N GLY A 53 1.73 14.40 3.89
CA GLY A 53 2.43 15.47 4.58
C GLY A 53 2.61 15.18 6.07
N PRO A 54 2.12 16.05 6.99
CA PRO A 54 2.22 15.85 8.43
C PRO A 54 1.16 14.88 8.99
N ILE A 55 0.16 14.49 8.21
CA ILE A 55 -0.93 13.62 8.65
C ILE A 55 -0.58 12.17 8.33
N SER A 56 -0.57 11.32 9.37
CA SER A 56 -0.49 9.87 9.23
C SER A 56 -1.76 9.27 9.81
N ALA A 57 -2.44 8.42 9.03
CA ALA A 57 -3.69 7.80 9.45
C ALA A 57 -3.86 6.41 8.83
N ARG A 58 -4.58 5.57 9.54
CA ARG A 58 -5.06 4.28 9.06
C ARG A 58 -6.43 4.48 8.44
N PHE A 59 -6.56 4.09 7.18
CA PHE A 59 -7.82 4.09 6.45
C PHE A 59 -8.33 2.67 6.31
N THR A 60 -9.59 2.47 6.62
CA THR A 60 -10.30 1.22 6.33
C THR A 60 -11.41 1.53 5.35
N GLY A 61 -11.53 0.74 4.29
CA GLY A 61 -12.47 1.00 3.22
C GLY A 61 -12.99 -0.24 2.54
N ASN A 62 -14.06 -0.05 1.79
CA ASN A 62 -14.65 -1.06 0.94
C ASN A 62 -14.38 -0.69 -0.52
N ILE A 63 -14.13 -1.71 -1.33
CA ILE A 63 -13.82 -1.62 -2.76
C ILE A 63 -14.82 -2.52 -3.48
N ALA A 64 -15.44 -2.01 -4.53
CA ALA A 64 -16.31 -2.76 -5.41
C ALA A 64 -15.80 -2.68 -6.85
N LEU A 65 -15.83 -3.82 -7.54
CA LEU A 65 -15.55 -3.95 -8.97
C LEU A 65 -16.86 -4.02 -9.73
N SER A 66 -16.95 -3.33 -10.86
CA SER A 66 -18.09 -3.35 -11.76
C SER A 66 -17.63 -3.27 -13.22
N ASP A 67 -18.57 -3.42 -14.14
CA ASP A 67 -18.32 -3.33 -15.58
C ASP A 67 -17.15 -4.21 -16.02
N MET A 68 -17.09 -5.45 -15.48
CA MET A 68 -16.03 -6.40 -15.74
C MET A 68 -16.11 -6.94 -17.16
N ASP A 69 -15.07 -6.69 -17.95
CA ASP A 69 -14.87 -7.23 -19.31
C ASP A 69 -13.48 -7.90 -19.37
N PRO A 70 -13.35 -9.14 -18.86
CA PRO A 70 -12.06 -9.85 -18.83
C PRO A 70 -11.53 -10.19 -20.24
N PRO A 71 -10.24 -10.02 -20.51
CA PRO A 71 -9.21 -9.38 -19.70
C PRO A 71 -8.98 -7.90 -20.09
N ASN A 72 -10.00 -7.18 -20.54
CA ASN A 72 -9.85 -5.88 -21.19
C ASN A 72 -10.03 -4.70 -20.26
N SER A 73 -11.08 -4.74 -19.42
CA SER A 73 -11.39 -3.58 -18.58
C SER A 73 -12.26 -3.91 -17.38
N TYR A 74 -12.24 -3.03 -16.40
CA TYR A 74 -13.17 -3.00 -15.27
C TYR A 74 -13.20 -1.61 -14.64
N ARG A 75 -14.23 -1.40 -13.83
CA ARG A 75 -14.37 -0.20 -13.01
C ARG A 75 -14.20 -0.54 -11.54
N ILE A 76 -13.42 0.28 -10.83
CA ILE A 76 -13.25 0.24 -9.39
C ILE A 76 -14.09 1.37 -8.79
N SER A 77 -14.80 1.12 -7.73
CA SER A 77 -15.35 2.14 -6.84
C SER A 77 -14.98 1.82 -5.41
N GLY A 78 -14.79 2.85 -4.60
CA GLY A 78 -14.37 2.62 -3.22
C GLY A 78 -14.58 3.84 -2.33
N GLU A 79 -14.70 3.55 -1.04
CA GLU A 79 -14.72 4.56 0.00
C GLU A 79 -13.90 4.09 1.20
N GLY A 80 -13.21 5.01 1.84
CA GLY A 80 -12.37 4.74 3.00
C GLY A 80 -12.53 5.80 4.07
N GLN A 81 -12.49 5.36 5.32
CA GLN A 81 -12.60 6.19 6.52
C GLN A 81 -11.28 6.15 7.28
N GLY A 82 -10.73 7.32 7.59
CA GLY A 82 -9.50 7.51 8.35
C GLY A 82 -9.74 8.13 9.75
N GLY A 83 -10.94 7.98 10.31
CA GLY A 83 -11.30 8.55 11.60
C GLY A 83 -11.15 10.07 11.61
N VAL A 84 -10.36 10.58 12.54
CA VAL A 84 -10.11 12.03 12.69
C VAL A 84 -9.39 12.66 11.49
N ALA A 85 -8.72 11.86 10.65
CA ALA A 85 -8.07 12.35 9.44
C ALA A 85 -9.09 12.69 8.35
N GLY A 86 -10.25 12.03 8.33
CA GLY A 86 -11.30 12.26 7.36
C GLY A 86 -11.62 11.02 6.53
N PHE A 87 -12.07 11.25 5.30
CA PHE A 87 -12.50 10.19 4.40
C PHE A 87 -12.01 10.47 2.97
N ALA A 88 -11.99 9.40 2.18
CA ALA A 88 -11.81 9.45 0.73
C ALA A 88 -12.83 8.53 0.06
N LYS A 89 -13.41 8.96 -1.06
CA LYS A 89 -14.30 8.15 -1.89
C LYS A 89 -14.04 8.45 -3.36
N GLY A 90 -14.22 7.47 -4.22
CA GLY A 90 -14.00 7.68 -5.64
C GLY A 90 -14.11 6.41 -6.45
N GLY A 91 -13.67 6.49 -7.70
CA GLY A 91 -13.60 5.36 -8.60
C GLY A 91 -12.54 5.54 -9.66
N ALA A 92 -12.21 4.44 -10.30
CA ALA A 92 -11.26 4.38 -11.40
C ALA A 92 -11.82 3.48 -12.53
N ASN A 93 -11.61 3.87 -13.75
CA ASN A 93 -11.77 2.99 -14.91
C ASN A 93 -10.38 2.47 -15.28
N VAL A 94 -10.25 1.17 -15.41
CA VAL A 94 -8.99 0.50 -15.80
C VAL A 94 -9.20 -0.19 -17.13
N ARG A 95 -8.25 -0.03 -18.05
CA ARG A 95 -8.25 -0.69 -19.36
C ARG A 95 -6.87 -1.27 -19.65
N LEU A 96 -6.88 -2.45 -20.24
CA LEU A 96 -5.68 -3.16 -20.68
C LEU A 96 -5.73 -3.32 -22.19
N SER A 97 -4.63 -3.03 -22.87
CA SER A 97 -4.45 -3.25 -24.31
C SER A 97 -3.12 -3.93 -24.58
N ASP A 98 -3.08 -4.73 -25.65
CA ASP A 98 -1.84 -5.41 -26.05
C ASP A 98 -0.91 -4.43 -26.76
N ASP A 99 0.40 -4.54 -26.47
CA ASP A 99 1.48 -3.84 -27.15
C ASP A 99 2.64 -4.83 -27.40
N GLY A 100 2.43 -5.76 -28.32
CA GLY A 100 3.33 -6.86 -28.59
C GLY A 100 3.50 -7.79 -27.37
N PRO A 101 4.71 -7.95 -26.81
CA PRO A 101 4.94 -8.75 -25.62
C PRO A 101 4.57 -8.02 -24.30
N PHE A 102 4.14 -6.78 -24.41
CA PHE A 102 3.78 -5.92 -23.28
C PHE A 102 2.27 -5.71 -23.20
N THR A 103 1.83 -5.24 -22.06
CA THR A 103 0.47 -4.73 -21.85
C THR A 103 0.55 -3.26 -21.48
N VAL A 104 -0.26 -2.45 -22.13
CA VAL A 104 -0.50 -1.06 -21.73
C VAL A 104 -1.72 -1.02 -20.85
N LEU A 105 -1.51 -0.61 -19.59
CA LEU A 105 -2.57 -0.34 -18.61
C LEU A 105 -2.83 1.15 -18.59
N SER A 106 -4.04 1.57 -18.93
CA SER A 106 -4.49 2.95 -18.79
C SER A 106 -5.57 3.07 -17.72
N TYR A 107 -5.57 4.19 -16.99
CA TYR A 107 -6.53 4.43 -15.91
C TYR A 107 -6.98 5.88 -15.86
N ASP A 108 -8.24 6.07 -15.46
CA ASP A 108 -8.88 7.35 -15.19
C ASP A 108 -9.51 7.29 -13.80
N VAL A 109 -9.07 8.16 -12.88
CA VAL A 109 -9.49 8.19 -11.48
C VAL A 109 -10.21 9.50 -11.17
N LYS A 110 -11.34 9.38 -10.48
CA LYS A 110 -12.04 10.51 -9.88
C LYS A 110 -12.24 10.25 -8.40
N ALA A 111 -11.78 11.19 -7.55
CA ALA A 111 -11.88 11.02 -6.12
C ALA A 111 -12.25 12.32 -5.40
N GLN A 112 -12.94 12.16 -4.28
CA GLN A 112 -13.28 13.21 -3.33
C GLN A 112 -12.63 12.88 -2.00
N VAL A 113 -12.07 13.89 -1.37
CA VAL A 113 -11.41 13.80 -0.07
C VAL A 113 -12.03 14.80 0.88
N GLY A 114 -12.31 14.39 2.11
CA GLY A 114 -12.90 15.25 3.14
C GLY A 114 -12.22 15.13 4.49
N GLY A 115 -12.54 16.04 5.41
CA GLY A 115 -11.94 16.07 6.75
C GLY A 115 -10.60 16.80 6.80
N LYS A 116 -9.75 16.46 7.78
CA LYS A 116 -8.47 17.14 7.99
C LYS A 116 -7.51 16.99 6.81
N ILE A 117 -7.53 15.84 6.11
CA ILE A 117 -6.68 15.65 4.93
C ILE A 117 -7.04 16.61 3.80
N ALA A 118 -8.31 16.98 3.64
CA ALA A 118 -8.71 17.96 2.63
C ALA A 118 -8.13 19.37 2.90
N GLN A 119 -7.87 19.70 4.17
CA GLN A 119 -7.28 20.98 4.57
C GLN A 119 -5.82 21.11 4.16
N LEU A 120 -5.14 20.03 3.79
CA LEU A 120 -3.78 20.05 3.26
C LEU A 120 -3.69 20.68 1.86
N GLY A 121 -4.84 20.83 1.19
CA GLY A 121 -4.95 21.39 -0.14
C GLY A 121 -4.77 20.37 -1.26
N ALA A 122 -5.45 20.62 -2.37
CA ALA A 122 -5.49 19.71 -3.52
C ALA A 122 -4.09 19.38 -4.05
N ARG A 123 -3.21 20.36 -4.15
CA ARG A 123 -1.86 20.15 -4.70
C ARG A 123 -1.04 19.10 -3.94
N LEU A 124 -1.11 19.09 -2.60
CA LEU A 124 -0.39 18.09 -1.80
C LEU A 124 -1.04 16.71 -1.91
N ILE A 125 -2.36 16.67 -1.94
CA ILE A 125 -3.13 15.42 -2.12
C ILE A 125 -2.80 14.81 -3.48
N ASP A 126 -2.84 15.58 -4.56
CA ASP A 126 -2.55 15.12 -5.93
C ASP A 126 -1.11 14.61 -6.05
N ALA A 127 -0.12 15.36 -5.51
CA ALA A 127 1.28 14.94 -5.52
C ALA A 127 1.49 13.61 -4.77
N THR A 128 0.87 13.45 -3.58
CA THR A 128 0.97 12.22 -2.80
C THR A 128 0.29 11.05 -3.51
N SER A 129 -0.89 11.28 -4.10
CA SER A 129 -1.62 10.24 -4.83
C SER A 129 -0.85 9.75 -6.04
N LYS A 130 -0.22 10.66 -6.78
CA LYS A 130 0.66 10.32 -7.91
C LYS A 130 1.86 9.48 -7.44
N GLN A 131 2.53 9.90 -6.38
CA GLN A 131 3.64 9.14 -5.81
C GLN A 131 3.23 7.73 -5.37
N MET A 132 2.06 7.60 -4.75
CA MET A 132 1.53 6.27 -4.35
C MET A 132 1.22 5.40 -5.56
N ALA A 133 0.64 5.97 -6.63
CA ALA A 133 0.40 5.26 -7.87
C ALA A 133 1.71 4.80 -8.53
N ASP A 134 2.73 5.66 -8.58
CA ASP A 134 4.05 5.31 -9.12
C ASP A 134 4.66 4.15 -8.33
N LEU A 135 4.66 4.21 -6.99
CA LEU A 135 5.17 3.14 -6.12
C LEU A 135 4.40 1.82 -6.29
N PHE A 136 3.07 1.90 -6.45
CA PHE A 136 2.25 0.73 -6.74
C PHE A 136 2.66 0.08 -8.05
N PHE A 137 2.74 0.85 -9.13
CA PHE A 137 3.05 0.31 -10.45
C PHE A 137 4.48 -0.20 -10.56
N ASP A 138 5.45 0.40 -9.87
CA ASP A 138 6.83 -0.09 -9.83
C ASP A 138 6.89 -1.48 -9.19
N ARG A 139 6.21 -1.67 -8.04
CA ARG A 139 6.12 -2.96 -7.37
C ARG A 139 5.34 -3.98 -8.19
N PHE A 140 4.19 -3.56 -8.74
CA PHE A 140 3.33 -4.41 -9.55
C PHE A 140 4.05 -4.91 -10.80
N THR A 141 4.76 -4.04 -11.49
CA THR A 141 5.57 -4.41 -12.65
C THR A 141 6.63 -5.43 -12.27
N SER A 142 7.33 -5.22 -11.16
CA SER A 142 8.35 -6.17 -10.67
C SER A 142 7.75 -7.54 -10.34
N GLU A 143 6.59 -7.56 -9.68
CA GLU A 143 5.88 -8.78 -9.30
C GLU A 143 5.41 -9.58 -10.53
N VAL A 144 4.78 -8.88 -11.47
CA VAL A 144 4.20 -9.50 -12.68
C VAL A 144 5.26 -9.90 -13.69
N SER A 145 6.38 -9.16 -13.80
CA SER A 145 7.45 -9.52 -14.71
C SER A 145 8.15 -10.81 -14.33
N GLY A 146 8.16 -11.19 -13.04
CA GLY A 146 8.90 -12.35 -12.51
C GLY A 146 10.42 -12.14 -12.65
N PRO A 147 11.25 -13.12 -12.28
CA PRO A 147 12.63 -13.14 -12.71
C PRO A 147 12.62 -13.13 -14.23
N GLN A 148 13.03 -12.04 -14.84
CA GLN A 148 13.30 -12.05 -16.27
C GLN A 148 14.35 -13.12 -16.49
N GLU A 149 13.92 -14.27 -17.02
CA GLU A 149 14.80 -15.12 -17.80
C GLU A 149 15.25 -14.22 -18.94
N VAL A 150 16.40 -13.59 -18.73
CA VAL A 150 17.13 -12.87 -19.77
C VAL A 150 17.29 -13.93 -20.83
N ALA A 151 16.43 -13.87 -21.87
CA ALA A 151 16.63 -14.66 -23.05
C ALA A 151 18.07 -14.31 -23.46
N ALA A 152 18.98 -15.21 -23.12
CA ALA A 152 20.35 -15.13 -23.45
C ALA A 152 20.39 -15.02 -24.99
N GLN A 153 20.57 -13.81 -25.47
CA GLN A 153 21.16 -13.61 -26.77
C GLN A 153 22.50 -14.31 -26.63
N GLY A 154 22.53 -15.55 -27.12
CA GLY A 154 23.71 -16.37 -27.15
C GLY A 154 24.88 -15.56 -27.70
N PRO A 155 26.06 -15.71 -27.12
CA PRO A 155 27.21 -15.09 -27.68
C PRO A 155 27.38 -15.61 -29.12
N VAL A 156 27.32 -14.71 -30.09
CA VAL A 156 27.77 -14.99 -31.46
C VAL A 156 29.23 -15.32 -31.33
N ILE A 157 29.52 -16.62 -31.30
CA ILE A 157 30.90 -17.13 -31.40
C ILE A 157 31.33 -16.86 -32.83
N ALA A 158 32.12 -15.81 -33.01
CA ALA A 158 32.94 -15.66 -34.20
C ALA A 158 34.12 -16.65 -34.07
N PRO A 159 34.36 -17.53 -35.06
CA PRO A 159 35.50 -18.44 -35.02
C PRO A 159 36.77 -17.74 -35.52
N GLY A 160 37.81 -17.88 -34.77
CA GLY A 160 39.17 -17.65 -35.25
C GLY A 160 40.00 -16.69 -34.41
N VAL A 161 40.93 -17.14 -33.70
CA VAL A 161 42.33 -17.47 -34.04
C VAL A 161 43.04 -17.99 -32.77
N ALA A 162 43.81 -18.98 -33.04
CA ALA A 162 44.63 -19.73 -32.11
C ALA A 162 45.87 -18.98 -31.60
N ALA A 163 46.39 -19.54 -30.56
CA ALA A 163 47.81 -19.68 -30.19
C ALA A 163 48.44 -18.70 -29.20
N ALA A 164 48.86 -19.33 -28.19
CA ALA A 164 50.22 -19.44 -27.67
C ALA A 164 50.52 -18.71 -26.36
N SER A 165 50.82 -19.57 -25.43
CA SER A 165 52.10 -19.70 -24.70
C SER A 165 52.31 -18.93 -23.40
N ALA A 166 52.36 -19.73 -22.38
CA ALA A 166 53.48 -19.96 -21.44
C ALA A 166 53.72 -18.98 -20.28
N ALA A 167 53.65 -19.64 -19.16
CA ALA A 167 54.63 -19.63 -18.08
C ALA A 167 54.84 -18.36 -17.23
N GLY A 168 54.71 -18.56 -15.94
CA GLY A 168 55.72 -17.99 -15.08
C GLY A 168 55.27 -17.47 -13.72
N MET A 169 55.46 -18.31 -12.72
CA MET A 169 56.10 -18.00 -11.45
C MET A 169 55.33 -17.32 -10.32
N ALA A 170 55.40 -18.07 -9.24
CA ALA A 170 55.13 -17.81 -7.86
C ALA A 170 55.88 -16.65 -7.22
N ALA A 171 55.29 -16.07 -6.19
CA ALA A 171 55.91 -15.59 -4.95
C ALA A 171 54.77 -15.10 -4.05
N GLU A 172 54.42 -15.72 -3.00
CA GLU A 172 54.96 -15.73 -1.60
C GLU A 172 55.11 -14.33 -1.01
N GLY A 173 54.42 -14.04 0.07
CA GLY A 173 54.81 -12.98 0.94
C GLY A 173 53.74 -12.37 1.87
N ALA A 174 53.67 -12.89 3.07
CA ALA A 174 53.60 -12.16 4.31
C ALA A 174 52.27 -11.53 4.80
N ALA A 175 51.76 -12.19 5.79
CA ALA A 175 50.84 -11.67 6.78
C ALA A 175 51.45 -10.54 7.62
N THR A 176 50.68 -9.50 7.89
CA THR A 176 50.94 -8.56 8.99
C THR A 176 49.71 -8.40 9.86
N PRO A 177 49.82 -8.45 11.20
CA PRO A 177 48.69 -8.47 12.11
C PRO A 177 48.15 -7.06 12.43
N MET A 178 46.84 -6.94 12.55
CA MET A 178 46.15 -5.77 13.07
C MET A 178 46.42 -5.58 14.57
N PRO A 179 46.58 -4.36 15.04
CA PRO A 179 46.62 -4.06 16.47
C PRO A 179 45.21 -4.00 17.06
N GLN A 180 45.00 -4.72 18.15
CA GLN A 180 43.86 -4.63 19.05
C GLN A 180 43.87 -3.27 19.76
N GLN A 181 42.79 -2.49 19.58
CA GLN A 181 42.53 -1.32 20.43
C GLN A 181 41.63 -1.76 21.60
N THR A 182 42.23 -1.70 22.78
CA THR A 182 41.60 -1.81 24.07
C THR A 182 40.72 -0.60 24.34
N SER A 183 39.43 -0.84 24.61
CA SER A 183 38.47 0.17 25.08
C SER A 183 38.63 0.35 26.61
N PRO A 184 38.63 1.61 27.11
CA PRO A 184 38.57 1.87 28.54
C PRO A 184 37.16 1.72 29.09
N GLY A 185 37.05 1.09 30.26
CA GLY A 185 35.81 0.83 30.98
C GLY A 185 35.05 2.09 31.40
N LEU A 186 33.75 2.05 31.26
CA LEU A 186 32.78 3.00 31.82
C LEU A 186 32.32 2.49 33.22
N PRO A 187 32.12 3.38 34.17
CA PRO A 187 31.73 2.99 35.53
C PRO A 187 30.26 2.59 35.61
N ALA A 188 30.00 1.57 36.39
CA ALA A 188 28.69 1.01 36.71
C ALA A 188 27.75 2.08 37.30
N ARG A 189 26.67 2.37 36.60
CA ARG A 189 25.55 3.19 37.10
C ARG A 189 24.57 2.30 37.87
N LYS A 190 24.44 2.56 39.16
CA LYS A 190 23.49 1.91 40.05
C LYS A 190 22.07 1.98 39.52
N THR A 191 21.46 0.82 39.32
CA THR A 191 20.07 0.63 38.97
C THR A 191 19.20 0.99 40.17
N ALA A 192 18.52 2.12 40.12
CA ALA A 192 17.41 2.43 41.03
C ALA A 192 16.14 1.87 40.38
N ALA A 193 15.45 0.97 41.10
CA ALA A 193 14.17 0.42 40.67
C ALA A 193 13.11 1.52 40.57
N PRO A 194 12.28 1.55 39.53
CA PRO A 194 11.18 2.49 39.45
C PRO A 194 10.08 2.11 40.47
N PRO A 195 9.39 3.09 41.08
CA PRO A 195 8.29 2.81 42.00
C PRO A 195 7.13 2.16 41.23
N ALA A 196 6.53 1.13 41.85
CA ALA A 196 5.36 0.44 41.38
C ALA A 196 4.20 1.44 41.27
N ILE A 197 3.82 1.81 40.05
CA ILE A 197 2.64 2.62 39.76
C ILE A 197 1.45 1.68 39.81
N SER A 198 0.59 1.87 40.83
CA SER A 198 -0.66 1.15 40.97
C SER A 198 -1.61 1.53 39.83
N LEU A 199 -1.86 0.59 38.92
CA LEU A 199 -2.74 0.74 37.74
C LEU A 199 -4.22 1.00 38.08
N LEU A 200 -4.59 0.98 39.37
CA LEU A 200 -5.98 1.14 39.80
C LEU A 200 -6.42 2.59 40.05
N SER A 201 -5.52 3.57 40.00
CA SER A 201 -5.86 4.99 40.24
C SER A 201 -6.15 5.80 38.97
N MET A 202 -6.15 5.16 37.79
CA MET A 202 -6.30 5.84 36.49
C MET A 202 -7.60 5.48 35.76
N ILE A 203 -8.61 4.98 36.49
CA ILE A 203 -9.95 4.80 35.92
C ILE A 203 -10.70 6.12 36.12
N PRO A 204 -10.95 6.90 35.03
CA PRO A 204 -11.79 8.09 35.15
C PRO A 204 -13.20 7.67 35.52
N LYS A 205 -13.79 8.35 36.47
CA LYS A 205 -15.14 8.12 37.01
C LYS A 205 -16.30 8.37 36.02
N GLU A 206 -15.98 8.72 34.77
CA GLU A 206 -16.94 8.91 33.68
C GLU A 206 -16.53 8.04 32.49
N PRO A 207 -17.20 6.89 32.26
CA PRO A 207 -16.73 5.93 31.24
C PRO A 207 -16.89 6.39 29.78
N PHE A 208 -17.53 7.55 29.52
CA PHE A 208 -17.74 8.00 28.13
C PHE A 208 -17.57 9.49 27.87
N GLY A 209 -17.23 10.33 28.87
CA GLY A 209 -16.96 11.77 28.62
C GLY A 209 -18.11 12.56 27.96
N LEU A 210 -19.31 11.99 27.87
CA LEU A 210 -20.48 12.62 27.28
C LEU A 210 -21.42 13.02 28.40
N PRO A 211 -21.97 14.26 28.39
CA PRO A 211 -22.95 14.67 29.37
C PRO A 211 -24.17 13.72 29.29
N LEU A 212 -24.73 13.38 30.45
CA LEU A 212 -25.85 12.43 30.62
C LEU A 212 -27.04 12.73 29.68
N ILE A 213 -27.19 13.99 29.29
CA ILE A 213 -28.17 14.48 28.31
C ILE A 213 -27.93 13.93 26.91
N ALA A 214 -26.65 13.75 26.50
CA ALA A 214 -26.33 13.19 25.19
C ALA A 214 -26.64 11.69 25.09
N ILE A 215 -26.45 10.95 26.20
CA ILE A 215 -26.78 9.52 26.27
C ILE A 215 -28.30 9.31 26.21
N ILE A 216 -29.07 10.13 26.89
CA ILE A 216 -30.54 10.10 26.84
C ILE A 216 -31.05 10.48 25.44
N GLY A 217 -30.43 11.46 24.79
CA GLY A 217 -30.73 11.82 23.40
C GLY A 217 -30.53 10.65 22.43
N ILE A 218 -29.41 9.92 22.53
CA ILE A 218 -29.10 8.77 21.68
C ILE A 218 -30.08 7.62 21.91
N ILE A 219 -30.47 7.34 23.17
CA ILE A 219 -31.41 6.25 23.52
C ILE A 219 -32.82 6.54 22.99
N ILE A 220 -33.25 7.79 22.97
CA ILE A 220 -34.57 8.18 22.46
C ILE A 220 -34.58 8.34 20.95
N TYR A 221 -33.49 8.88 20.35
CA TYR A 221 -33.44 9.16 18.91
C TYR A 221 -33.20 7.91 18.06
N LEU A 222 -32.44 6.93 18.54
CA LEU A 222 -32.14 5.71 17.79
C LEU A 222 -33.39 4.89 17.42
N PRO A 223 -34.34 4.60 18.34
CA PRO A 223 -35.54 3.85 17.97
C PRO A 223 -36.50 4.68 17.09
N ILE A 224 -36.60 6.00 17.30
CA ILE A 224 -37.40 6.87 16.43
C ILE A 224 -36.85 6.94 15.03
N PHE A 225 -35.55 7.06 14.89
CA PHE A 225 -34.88 7.02 13.58
C PHE A 225 -35.08 5.65 12.89
N PHE A 226 -35.01 4.55 13.65
CA PHE A 226 -35.22 3.19 13.11
C PHE A 226 -36.68 2.97 12.67
N ILE A 227 -37.65 3.53 13.35
CA ILE A 227 -39.07 3.47 12.99
C ILE A 227 -39.34 4.30 11.73
N ILE A 228 -38.82 5.52 11.66
CA ILE A 228 -38.93 6.38 10.47
C ILE A 228 -38.24 5.76 9.28
N PHE A 229 -37.04 5.20 9.47
CA PHE A 229 -36.30 4.52 8.42
C PHE A 229 -37.05 3.28 7.91
N LYS A 230 -37.64 2.49 8.80
CA LYS A 230 -38.43 1.31 8.42
C LYS A 230 -39.70 1.66 7.64
N VAL A 231 -40.39 2.75 8.03
CA VAL A 231 -41.58 3.24 7.34
C VAL A 231 -41.25 3.85 5.99
N TYR A 232 -40.04 4.46 5.83
CA TYR A 232 -39.65 5.12 4.57
C TYR A 232 -39.01 4.19 3.55
N VAL A 233 -38.42 3.07 3.98
CA VAL A 233 -37.73 2.11 3.12
C VAL A 233 -38.56 0.87 2.80
N PHE A 234 -39.53 0.51 3.67
CA PHE A 234 -40.35 -0.69 3.55
C PHE A 234 -41.88 -0.43 3.59
N GLY A 235 -42.30 0.84 3.53
CA GLY A 235 -43.71 1.25 3.50
C GLY A 235 -44.14 1.69 2.07
#